data_2766540d319fb0b11331edb50bfbfbb7
#
_entry.id   2766540d319fb0b11331edb50bfbfbb7
#
_cell.length_a   1.000
_cell.length_b   1.000
_cell.length_c   1.000
_cell.angle_alpha   90.00
_cell.angle_beta   90.00
_cell.angle_gamma   90.00
#
_symmetry.space_group_name_H-M   'P 1'
#
loop_
_entity.id
_entity.type
_entity.pdbx_description
1 polymer ?
#
loop_
_entity_poly.entity_id
_entity_poly.type
_entity_poly.pdbx_seq_one_letter_code
_entity_poly.pdbx_strand_id
1 'polypeptide(L)'
;MKDILFILFPLVITLSIETGVYMILKHRDMKLFVVVSLMNVVLNISMNIVLTKCIRGEFYYYLFLVIFEIATTMIESLIVWFFMKFKYLKTLLFAAIANAASLAVGLSLSFAYDTKITIIVLTSLFFAIYLATYIVVLVSFCKQLRKES
;
A
#
# COMPACT_ATOMS: atom_id res chain seq x y z
N MET A 1 15.55 11.27 -13.16
CA MET A 1 14.46 10.43 -13.71
C MET A 1 14.48 8.98 -13.19
N LYS A 2 15.66 8.34 -13.04
CA LYS A 2 15.75 6.97 -12.47
C LYS A 2 15.23 6.93 -11.01
N ASP A 3 15.61 7.89 -10.18
CA ASP A 3 15.26 7.91 -8.75
C ASP A 3 13.76 8.05 -8.49
N ILE A 4 13.05 8.79 -9.32
CA ILE A 4 11.60 8.98 -9.19
C ILE A 4 10.85 7.69 -9.50
N LEU A 5 11.25 6.96 -10.55
CA LEU A 5 10.63 5.67 -10.90
C LEU A 5 10.87 4.62 -9.80
N PHE A 6 12.04 4.64 -9.17
CA PHE A 6 12.36 3.73 -8.05
C PHE A 6 11.50 3.98 -6.80
N ILE A 7 11.03 5.20 -6.59
CA ILE A 7 10.13 5.54 -5.46
C ILE A 7 8.66 5.29 -5.85
N LEU A 8 8.27 5.66 -7.06
CA LEU A 8 6.88 5.54 -7.51
C LEU A 8 6.45 4.09 -7.73
N PHE A 9 7.33 3.24 -8.21
CA PHE A 9 6.99 1.85 -8.51
C PHE A 9 6.54 1.05 -7.27
N PRO A 10 7.32 0.99 -6.17
CA PRO A 10 6.87 0.34 -4.95
C PRO A 10 5.60 0.96 -4.39
N LEU A 11 5.49 2.30 -4.39
CA LEU A 11 4.31 3.00 -3.90
C LEU A 11 3.03 2.58 -4.63
N VAL A 12 3.05 2.54 -5.97
CA VAL A 12 1.86 2.17 -6.77
C VAL A 12 1.48 0.71 -6.55
N ILE A 13 2.46 -0.18 -6.42
CA ILE A 13 2.22 -1.59 -6.09
C ILE A 13 1.54 -1.71 -4.73
N THR A 14 2.12 -1.11 -3.70
CA THR A 14 1.59 -1.14 -2.34
C THR A 14 0.17 -0.59 -2.28
N LEU A 15 -0.09 0.60 -2.84
CA LEU A 15 -1.43 1.18 -2.91
C LEU A 15 -2.44 0.25 -3.58
N SER A 16 -2.07 -0.39 -4.69
CA SER A 16 -2.97 -1.27 -5.44
C SER A 16 -3.31 -2.53 -4.67
N ILE A 17 -2.32 -3.16 -4.06
CA ILE A 17 -2.48 -4.43 -3.36
C ILE A 17 -3.22 -4.22 -2.04
N GLU A 18 -2.79 -3.24 -1.23
CA GLU A 18 -3.40 -3.02 0.07
C GLU A 18 -4.84 -2.55 -0.04
N THR A 19 -5.13 -1.59 -0.91
CA THR A 19 -6.53 -1.20 -1.15
C THR A 19 -7.36 -2.36 -1.69
N GLY A 20 -6.79 -3.21 -2.56
CA GLY A 20 -7.40 -4.44 -3.05
C GLY A 20 -7.71 -5.43 -1.92
N VAL A 21 -6.78 -5.66 -1.01
CA VAL A 21 -6.96 -6.54 0.17
C VAL A 21 -8.10 -6.02 1.05
N TYR A 22 -8.12 -4.73 1.39
CA TYR A 22 -9.21 -4.15 2.17
C TYR A 22 -10.57 -4.28 1.49
N MET A 23 -10.63 -4.16 0.16
CA MET A 23 -11.87 -4.39 -0.60
C MET A 23 -12.34 -5.84 -0.57
N ILE A 24 -11.43 -6.80 -0.72
CA ILE A 24 -11.74 -8.25 -0.63
C ILE A 24 -12.28 -8.58 0.75
N LEU A 25 -11.74 -7.97 1.79
CA LEU A 25 -12.21 -8.11 3.17
C LEU A 25 -13.55 -7.38 3.45
N LYS A 26 -14.24 -6.92 2.40
CA LYS A 26 -15.55 -6.23 2.41
C LYS A 26 -15.59 -4.88 3.13
N HIS A 27 -14.45 -4.25 3.32
CA HIS A 27 -14.38 -2.89 3.86
C HIS A 27 -14.39 -1.87 2.73
N ARG A 28 -15.59 -1.53 2.23
CA ARG A 28 -15.80 -0.56 1.13
C ARG A 28 -16.17 0.83 1.64
N ASP A 29 -15.53 1.26 2.69
CA ASP A 29 -15.73 2.58 3.26
C ASP A 29 -14.75 3.58 2.62
N MET A 30 -15.29 4.69 2.07
CA MET A 30 -14.48 5.74 1.46
C MET A 30 -13.48 6.36 2.43
N LYS A 31 -13.85 6.51 3.71
CA LYS A 31 -12.94 7.02 4.75
C LYS A 31 -11.74 6.10 4.93
N LEU A 32 -11.99 4.78 5.02
CA LEU A 32 -10.94 3.80 5.14
C LEU A 32 -9.99 3.85 3.93
N PHE A 33 -10.56 3.89 2.72
CA PHE A 33 -9.79 3.97 1.48
C PHE A 33 -8.86 5.19 1.48
N VAL A 34 -9.37 6.37 1.81
CA VAL A 34 -8.58 7.62 1.85
C VAL A 34 -7.50 7.54 2.93
N VAL A 35 -7.84 7.07 4.14
CA VAL A 35 -6.89 6.95 5.26
C VAL A 35 -5.75 6.00 4.88
N VAL A 36 -6.06 4.79 4.40
CA VAL A 36 -5.05 3.81 3.99
C VAL A 36 -4.18 4.34 2.86
N SER A 37 -4.78 4.96 1.84
CA SER A 37 -4.02 5.53 0.72
C SER A 37 -3.06 6.64 1.15
N LEU A 38 -3.52 7.59 1.97
CA LEU A 38 -2.67 8.69 2.47
C LEU A 38 -1.53 8.18 3.33
N MET A 39 -1.81 7.21 4.19
CA MET A 39 -0.78 6.61 5.04
C MET A 39 0.28 5.91 4.21
N ASN A 40 -0.14 5.12 3.23
CA ASN A 40 0.79 4.42 2.35
C ASN A 40 1.66 5.39 1.56
N VAL A 41 1.11 6.50 1.08
CA VAL A 41 1.92 7.54 0.43
C VAL A 41 3.01 8.06 1.38
N VAL A 42 2.65 8.40 2.61
CA VAL A 42 3.60 8.97 3.57
C VAL A 42 4.63 7.93 4.02
N LEU A 43 4.18 6.75 4.46
CA LEU A 43 5.04 5.72 5.04
C LEU A 43 5.95 5.09 3.99
N ASN A 44 5.42 4.73 2.81
CA ASN A 44 6.23 4.13 1.73
C ASN A 44 7.28 5.10 1.18
N ILE A 45 6.92 6.36 0.94
CA ILE A 45 7.89 7.34 0.46
C ILE A 45 8.99 7.54 1.49
N SER A 46 8.62 7.71 2.77
CA SER A 46 9.59 7.89 3.87
C SER A 46 10.51 6.68 4.00
N MET A 47 9.97 5.47 4.00
CA MET A 47 10.71 4.22 4.08
C MET A 47 11.69 4.08 2.90
N ASN A 48 11.22 4.28 1.66
CA ASN A 48 12.05 4.15 0.47
C ASN A 48 13.19 5.18 0.45
N ILE A 49 12.96 6.42 0.89
CA ILE A 49 14.02 7.43 1.01
C ILE A 49 15.07 6.98 2.02
N VAL A 50 14.67 6.51 3.20
CA VAL A 50 15.61 6.05 4.23
C VAL A 50 16.40 4.83 3.75
N LEU A 51 15.72 3.81 3.19
CA LEU A 51 16.36 2.62 2.67
C LEU A 51 17.38 2.93 1.58
N THR A 52 17.06 3.81 0.63
CA THR A 52 17.93 4.10 -0.51
C THR A 52 19.04 5.10 -0.22
N LYS A 53 18.83 6.03 0.72
CA LYS A 53 19.79 7.10 1.00
C LYS A 53 20.65 6.85 2.23
N CYS A 54 20.13 6.20 3.25
CA CYS A 54 20.79 6.05 4.54
C CYS A 54 21.41 4.66 4.75
N ILE A 55 20.89 3.62 4.10
CA ILE A 55 21.32 2.25 4.35
C ILE A 55 22.25 1.77 3.24
N ARG A 56 23.46 1.33 3.64
CA ARG A 56 24.47 0.77 2.73
C ARG A 56 24.71 -0.68 3.07
N GLY A 57 24.79 -1.53 2.02
CA GLY A 57 25.01 -2.99 2.13
C GLY A 57 23.70 -3.79 2.11
N GLU A 58 23.71 -4.88 1.33
CA GLU A 58 22.52 -5.69 1.06
C GLU A 58 21.90 -6.29 2.33
N PHE A 59 22.71 -6.80 3.22
CA PHE A 59 22.22 -7.39 4.48
C PHE A 59 21.43 -6.37 5.33
N TYR A 60 22.00 -5.17 5.50
CA TYR A 60 21.32 -4.11 6.27
C TYR A 60 20.08 -3.61 5.57
N TYR A 61 20.09 -3.54 4.24
CA TYR A 61 18.93 -3.17 3.46
C TYR A 61 17.74 -4.10 3.75
N TYR A 62 17.90 -5.42 3.64
CA TYR A 62 16.83 -6.36 3.92
C TYR A 62 16.42 -6.39 5.39
N LEU A 63 17.37 -6.25 6.31
CA LEU A 63 17.07 -6.19 7.74
C LEU A 63 16.18 -4.97 8.06
N PHE A 64 16.56 -3.79 7.58
CA PHE A 64 15.78 -2.58 7.80
C PHE A 64 14.46 -2.58 7.03
N LEU A 65 14.39 -3.20 5.86
CA LEU A 65 13.15 -3.40 5.13
C LEU A 65 12.14 -4.15 6.00
N VAL A 66 12.53 -5.27 6.60
CA VAL A 66 11.63 -6.04 7.49
C VAL A 66 11.23 -5.24 8.73
N ILE A 67 12.16 -4.53 9.36
CA ILE A 67 11.87 -3.68 10.52
C ILE A 67 10.85 -2.58 10.16
N PHE A 68 11.04 -1.92 9.01
CA PHE A 68 10.12 -0.89 8.56
C PHE A 68 8.73 -1.44 8.19
N GLU A 69 8.65 -2.61 7.57
CA GLU A 69 7.37 -3.26 7.27
C GLU A 69 6.59 -3.62 8.54
N ILE A 70 7.27 -4.06 9.59
CA ILE A 70 6.64 -4.29 10.89
C ILE A 70 6.16 -2.95 11.49
N ALA A 71 6.99 -1.91 11.44
CA ALA A 71 6.65 -0.60 11.97
C ALA A 71 5.48 0.04 11.20
N THR A 72 5.49 -0.02 9.88
CA THR A 72 4.39 0.50 9.04
C THR A 72 3.08 -0.23 9.31
N THR A 73 3.12 -1.57 9.44
CA THR A 73 1.95 -2.39 9.81
C THR A 73 1.37 -1.97 11.16
N MET A 74 2.22 -1.72 12.16
CA MET A 74 1.76 -1.27 13.48
C MET A 74 1.14 0.13 13.41
N ILE A 75 1.80 1.08 12.73
CA ILE A 75 1.31 2.45 12.58
C ILE A 75 -0.02 2.46 11.81
N GLU A 76 -0.10 1.73 10.70
CA GLU A 76 -1.32 1.60 9.91
C GLU A 76 -2.47 1.03 10.72
N SER A 77 -2.23 -0.07 11.45
CA SER A 77 -3.25 -0.69 12.28
C SER A 77 -3.78 0.25 13.38
N LEU A 78 -2.90 1.04 14.01
CA LEU A 78 -3.27 2.03 15.01
C LEU A 78 -4.14 3.15 14.43
N ILE A 79 -3.75 3.66 13.27
CA ILE A 79 -4.48 4.76 12.62
C ILE A 79 -5.84 4.27 12.11
N VAL A 80 -5.88 3.11 11.44
CA VAL A 80 -7.15 2.51 11.00
C VAL A 80 -8.06 2.23 12.20
N TRP A 81 -7.52 1.70 13.29
CA TRP A 81 -8.27 1.50 14.53
C TRP A 81 -8.85 2.82 15.07
N PHE A 82 -8.05 3.86 15.14
CA PHE A 82 -8.46 5.16 15.65
C PHE A 82 -9.58 5.81 14.82
N PHE A 83 -9.42 5.81 13.49
CA PHE A 83 -10.38 6.46 12.58
C PHE A 83 -11.64 5.64 12.32
N MET A 84 -11.52 4.31 12.27
CA MET A 84 -12.62 3.43 11.88
C MET A 84 -13.33 2.78 13.08
N LYS A 85 -12.79 2.95 14.29
CA LYS A 85 -13.33 2.37 15.55
C LYS A 85 -13.55 0.84 15.49
N PHE A 86 -12.78 0.13 14.68
CA PHE A 86 -12.77 -1.33 14.64
C PHE A 86 -12.09 -1.92 15.87
N LYS A 87 -12.25 -3.23 16.10
CA LYS A 87 -11.45 -3.94 17.11
C LYS A 87 -9.97 -3.93 16.68
N TYR A 88 -9.07 -3.48 17.56
CA TYR A 88 -7.64 -3.34 17.25
C TYR A 88 -7.01 -4.61 16.65
N LEU A 89 -7.28 -5.78 17.22
CA LEU A 89 -6.76 -7.05 16.71
C LEU A 89 -7.21 -7.34 15.27
N LYS A 90 -8.43 -6.93 14.90
CA LYS A 90 -8.93 -7.07 13.53
C LYS A 90 -8.21 -6.13 12.56
N THR A 91 -7.97 -4.89 12.96
CA THR A 91 -7.22 -3.93 12.13
C THR A 91 -5.76 -4.35 11.98
N LEU A 92 -5.13 -4.84 13.04
CA LEU A 92 -3.77 -5.36 12.99
C LEU A 92 -3.64 -6.56 12.03
N LEU A 93 -4.59 -7.50 12.08
CA LEU A 93 -4.61 -8.64 11.16
C LEU A 93 -4.75 -8.18 9.70
N PHE A 94 -5.63 -7.23 9.44
CA PHE A 94 -5.87 -6.72 8.08
C PHE A 94 -4.65 -5.97 7.55
N ALA A 95 -4.06 -5.08 8.35
CA ALA A 95 -2.83 -4.39 8.00
C ALA A 95 -1.68 -5.39 7.76
N ALA A 96 -1.53 -6.40 8.60
CA ALA A 96 -0.49 -7.43 8.43
C ALA A 96 -0.67 -8.23 7.13
N ILE A 97 -1.89 -8.63 6.78
CA ILE A 97 -2.17 -9.33 5.52
C ILE A 97 -1.88 -8.43 4.32
N ALA A 98 -2.32 -7.16 4.37
CA ALA A 98 -2.15 -6.20 3.29
C ALA A 98 -0.67 -5.89 3.03
N ASN A 99 0.08 -5.56 4.10
CA ASN A 99 1.53 -5.28 4.01
C ASN A 99 2.32 -6.53 3.58
N ALA A 100 2.03 -7.71 4.14
CA ALA A 100 2.70 -8.94 3.73
C ALA A 100 2.46 -9.27 2.25
N ALA A 101 1.23 -9.06 1.75
CA ALA A 101 0.91 -9.28 0.34
C ALA A 101 1.65 -8.28 -0.57
N SER A 102 1.68 -6.99 -0.22
CA SER A 102 2.38 -5.95 -0.99
C SER A 102 3.89 -6.20 -1.01
N LEU A 103 4.49 -6.55 0.14
CA LEU A 103 5.90 -6.91 0.25
C LEU A 103 6.25 -8.13 -0.60
N ALA A 104 5.46 -9.20 -0.52
CA ALA A 104 5.70 -10.43 -1.30
C ALA A 104 5.67 -10.16 -2.81
N VAL A 105 4.70 -9.38 -3.29
CA VAL A 105 4.63 -8.99 -4.70
C VAL A 105 5.78 -8.06 -5.05
N GLY A 106 6.10 -7.05 -4.24
CA GLY A 106 7.21 -6.13 -4.46
C GLY A 106 8.55 -6.85 -4.59
N LEU A 107 8.85 -7.80 -3.69
CA LEU A 107 10.05 -8.62 -3.74
C LEU A 107 10.06 -9.52 -4.99
N SER A 108 8.97 -10.22 -5.28
CA SER A 108 8.87 -11.09 -6.47
C SER A 108 9.12 -10.30 -7.75
N LEU A 109 8.60 -9.10 -7.82
CA LEU A 109 8.80 -8.21 -8.95
C LEU A 109 10.24 -7.68 -9.01
N SER A 110 10.88 -7.35 -7.90
CA SER A 110 12.27 -6.87 -7.87
C SER A 110 13.27 -7.91 -8.41
N PHE A 111 13.00 -9.19 -8.23
CA PHE A 111 13.81 -10.27 -8.81
C PHE A 111 13.57 -10.51 -10.31
N ALA A 112 12.41 -10.08 -10.83
CA ALA A 112 12.02 -10.32 -12.22
C ALA A 112 12.45 -9.22 -13.20
N TYR A 113 13.02 -8.09 -12.71
CA TYR A 113 13.15 -6.89 -13.54
C TYR A 113 14.58 -6.50 -13.89
N ASP A 114 14.89 -6.65 -15.16
CA ASP A 114 16.13 -6.17 -15.78
C ASP A 114 15.92 -4.98 -16.75
N THR A 115 14.69 -4.63 -17.11
CA THR A 115 14.42 -3.59 -18.10
C THR A 115 13.48 -2.47 -17.62
N LYS A 116 13.82 -1.20 -17.96
CA LYS A 116 13.02 -0.02 -17.67
C LYS A 116 11.58 -0.10 -18.24
N ILE A 117 11.41 -0.74 -19.39
CA ILE A 117 10.12 -0.87 -20.08
C ILE A 117 9.17 -1.70 -19.22
N THR A 118 9.65 -2.79 -18.65
CA THR A 118 8.86 -3.68 -17.80
C THR A 118 8.37 -2.95 -16.53
N ILE A 119 9.23 -2.14 -15.91
CA ILE A 119 8.85 -1.32 -14.74
C ILE A 119 7.73 -0.34 -15.12
N ILE A 120 7.83 0.37 -16.26
CA ILE A 120 6.81 1.32 -16.71
C ILE A 120 5.47 0.62 -16.97
N VAL A 121 5.48 -0.50 -17.70
CA VAL A 121 4.26 -1.25 -18.02
C VAL A 121 3.56 -1.73 -16.76
N LEU A 122 4.31 -2.26 -15.80
CA LEU A 122 3.71 -2.76 -14.56
C LEU A 122 3.23 -1.64 -13.65
N THR A 123 4.00 -0.55 -13.52
CA THR A 123 3.52 0.63 -12.79
C THR A 123 2.20 1.11 -13.35
N SER A 124 2.07 1.15 -14.69
CA SER A 124 0.82 1.55 -15.34
C SER A 124 -0.31 0.56 -15.06
N LEU A 125 -0.04 -0.74 -15.07
CA LEU A 125 -1.02 -1.77 -14.77
C LEU A 125 -1.52 -1.69 -13.32
N PHE A 126 -0.61 -1.61 -12.35
CA PHE A 126 -0.98 -1.47 -10.95
C PHE A 126 -1.71 -0.16 -10.67
N PHE A 127 -1.32 0.93 -11.32
CA PHE A 127 -2.04 2.20 -11.22
C PHE A 127 -3.47 2.10 -11.78
N ALA A 128 -3.67 1.38 -12.88
CA ALA A 128 -5.01 1.12 -13.42
C ALA A 128 -5.87 0.28 -12.44
N ILE A 129 -5.28 -0.73 -11.78
CA ILE A 129 -5.95 -1.50 -10.74
C ILE A 129 -6.34 -0.61 -9.57
N TYR A 130 -5.44 0.27 -9.10
CA TYR A 130 -5.74 1.23 -8.03
C TYR A 130 -6.90 2.16 -8.40
N LEU A 131 -6.90 2.72 -9.61
CA LEU A 131 -8.00 3.56 -10.10
C LEU A 131 -9.33 2.78 -10.18
N ALA A 132 -9.30 1.55 -10.64
CA ALA A 132 -10.49 0.70 -10.68
C ALA A 132 -11.06 0.45 -9.28
N THR A 133 -10.20 0.16 -8.28
CA THR A 133 -10.63 0.02 -6.88
C THR A 133 -11.24 1.31 -6.34
N TYR A 134 -10.64 2.46 -6.65
CA TYR A 134 -11.16 3.77 -6.26
C TYR A 134 -12.57 4.01 -6.82
N ILE A 135 -12.79 3.72 -8.11
CA ILE A 135 -14.11 3.86 -8.76
C ILE A 135 -15.17 2.98 -8.07
N VAL A 136 -14.84 1.73 -7.76
CA VAL A 136 -15.77 0.82 -7.08
C VAL A 136 -16.15 1.34 -5.69
N VAL A 137 -15.18 1.86 -4.93
CA VAL A 137 -15.44 2.45 -3.61
C VAL A 137 -16.30 3.70 -3.73
N LEU A 138 -16.00 4.59 -4.69
CA LEU A 138 -16.76 5.80 -4.95
C LEU A 138 -18.22 5.51 -5.31
N VAL A 139 -18.45 4.55 -6.23
CA VAL A 139 -19.81 4.11 -6.61
C VAL A 139 -20.56 3.52 -5.42
N SER A 140 -19.87 2.75 -4.57
CA SER A 140 -20.46 2.20 -3.36
C SER A 140 -20.87 3.29 -2.37
N PHE A 141 -20.03 4.28 -2.19
CA PHE A 141 -20.30 5.45 -1.35
C PHE A 141 -21.49 6.29 -1.86
N CYS A 142 -21.54 6.58 -3.17
CA CYS A 142 -22.67 7.28 -3.78
C CYS A 142 -24.00 6.52 -3.61
N LYS A 143 -23.96 5.17 -3.68
CA LYS A 143 -25.15 4.36 -3.42
C LYS A 143 -25.61 4.40 -1.97
N GLN A 144 -24.70 4.51 -1.00
CA GLN A 144 -25.04 4.68 0.41
C GLN A 144 -25.73 6.03 0.66
N LEU A 145 -25.16 7.12 0.15
CA LEU A 145 -25.74 8.46 0.28
C LEU A 145 -27.16 8.54 -0.28
N ARG A 146 -27.43 7.86 -1.41
CA ARG A 146 -28.79 7.82 -2.01
C ARG A 146 -29.81 7.04 -1.18
N LYS A 147 -29.38 6.13 -0.29
CA LYS A 147 -30.29 5.36 0.58
C LYS A 147 -30.62 6.11 1.88
N GLU A 148 -29.80 7.08 2.24
CA GLU A 148 -29.97 7.89 3.46
C GLU A 148 -30.74 9.20 3.19
N SER A 149 -30.92 9.57 1.92
CA SER A 149 -31.75 10.69 1.45
C SER A 149 -33.15 10.21 1.09
#